data_57e619bb961b2637592647767df6da26
#
_entry.id   57e619bb961b2637592647767df6da26
#
_cell.length_a   1.000
_cell.length_b   1.000
_cell.length_c   1.000
_cell.angle_alpha   90.00
_cell.angle_beta   90.00
_cell.angle_gamma   90.00
#
_symmetry.space_group_name_H-M   'P 1'
#
loop_
_entity.id
_entity.type
_entity.pdbx_description
1 polymer ?
#
loop_
_entity_poly.entity_id
_entity_poly.type
_entity_poly.pdbx_seq_one_letter_code
_entity_poly.pdbx_strand_id
1 'polypeptide(L)'
;MSFIKRIYLFILFSAIGIMTLSANDNGSIKFSHISLNNGLSQSTVFSIAQDKRGNMWFATYDGVNKFDGYDFTIYQHDASDPHSIANDIARTVMTDSQGRIWIGTRDGLSWYNEEKDLFRNFFYKKNGKNTQVNGIAEINPEQLLISSQEGLLLFNVKDTCFIDNKLSTEMHQLKASTISRQGENIYIGTNNGLFEYSIGTGRLSTVTKALDNKQIQAVLLQSPTRLWVATEGAGLYLLNPKTGEVKNYRHSPGTPQCISSNFIRSLALDSQNRLWIGTFNDLNIYHEGHDSFV
;
A
#
# COMPACT_ATOMS: atom_id res chain seq x y z
N MET A 1 4.71 -9.35 69.38
CA MET A 1 4.15 -9.65 68.05
C MET A 1 5.22 -10.41 67.29
N SER A 2 5.02 -11.70 67.07
CA SER A 2 6.09 -12.64 66.72
C SER A 2 6.57 -12.39 65.26
N PHE A 3 7.83 -12.65 65.04
CA PHE A 3 8.55 -12.56 63.75
C PHE A 3 7.77 -13.20 62.59
N ILE A 4 7.01 -14.24 62.87
CA ILE A 4 6.15 -14.96 61.91
C ILE A 4 5.01 -14.08 61.35
N LYS A 5 4.42 -13.18 62.15
CA LYS A 5 3.37 -12.26 61.65
C LYS A 5 3.91 -11.18 60.68
N ARG A 6 5.19 -10.82 60.83
CA ARG A 6 5.84 -9.88 59.89
C ARG A 6 6.16 -10.55 58.55
N ILE A 7 6.51 -11.84 58.53
CA ILE A 7 6.76 -12.59 57.28
C ILE A 7 5.46 -12.79 56.50
N TYR A 8 4.35 -13.11 57.17
CA TYR A 8 3.04 -13.23 56.48
C TYR A 8 2.54 -11.89 55.91
N LEU A 9 2.81 -10.79 56.60
CA LEU A 9 2.45 -9.47 56.09
C LEU A 9 3.28 -9.07 54.85
N PHE A 10 4.55 -9.48 54.80
CA PHE A 10 5.44 -9.20 53.64
C PHE A 10 5.09 -10.08 52.42
N ILE A 11 4.69 -11.35 52.67
CA ILE A 11 4.23 -12.24 51.57
C ILE A 11 2.86 -11.80 51.05
N LEU A 12 1.97 -11.28 51.90
CA LEU A 12 0.69 -10.74 51.45
C LEU A 12 0.85 -9.45 50.62
N PHE A 13 1.82 -8.60 50.96
CA PHE A 13 2.13 -7.40 50.17
C PHE A 13 2.87 -7.71 48.85
N SER A 14 3.67 -8.78 48.78
CA SER A 14 4.30 -9.22 47.54
C SER A 14 3.34 -9.94 46.60
N ALA A 15 2.27 -10.58 47.11
CA ALA A 15 1.23 -11.20 46.28
C ALA A 15 0.22 -10.19 45.69
N ILE A 16 0.09 -9.00 46.27
CA ILE A 16 -0.78 -7.93 45.75
C ILE A 16 -0.06 -7.12 44.67
N GLY A 17 1.28 -7.21 44.55
CA GLY A 17 2.11 -6.47 43.59
C GLY A 17 2.18 -7.05 42.16
N ILE A 18 1.51 -8.20 41.88
CA ILE A 18 1.48 -8.81 40.53
C ILE A 18 0.03 -8.90 40.02
N MET A 19 -0.78 -7.93 40.31
CA MET A 19 -1.84 -7.57 39.38
C MET A 19 -1.18 -6.72 38.33
N THR A 20 -0.74 -7.32 37.24
CA THR A 20 -0.56 -6.61 35.99
C THR A 20 -1.90 -5.94 35.71
N LEU A 21 -2.00 -4.65 36.00
CA LEU A 21 -2.98 -3.80 35.30
C LEU A 21 -2.68 -3.97 33.83
N SER A 22 -3.37 -4.90 33.16
CA SER A 22 -3.67 -4.75 31.76
C SER A 22 -4.47 -3.46 31.68
N ALA A 23 -3.80 -2.34 31.53
CA ALA A 23 -4.42 -1.15 31.01
C ALA A 23 -4.98 -1.59 29.66
N ASN A 24 -6.28 -1.84 29.60
CA ASN A 24 -7.01 -1.74 28.37
C ASN A 24 -6.81 -0.29 27.96
N ASP A 25 -5.81 -0.07 27.13
CA ASP A 25 -5.60 1.21 26.47
C ASP A 25 -6.74 1.36 25.43
N ASN A 26 -7.92 1.65 25.95
CA ASN A 26 -9.02 2.21 25.20
C ASN A 26 -8.67 3.67 24.85
N GLY A 27 -7.42 3.91 24.49
CA GLY A 27 -6.97 5.16 23.97
C GLY A 27 -7.83 5.49 22.76
N SER A 28 -8.71 6.45 22.90
CA SER A 28 -9.51 6.96 21.78
C SER A 28 -8.55 7.38 20.67
N ILE A 29 -8.60 6.70 19.53
CA ILE A 29 -7.78 7.05 18.37
C ILE A 29 -8.24 8.43 17.92
N LYS A 30 -7.30 9.38 17.92
CA LYS A 30 -7.55 10.74 17.45
C LYS A 30 -7.11 10.86 16.00
N PHE A 31 -7.96 11.39 15.16
CA PHE A 31 -7.67 11.67 13.76
C PHE A 31 -7.49 13.18 13.57
N SER A 32 -6.47 13.55 12.80
CA SER A 32 -6.36 14.88 12.21
C SER A 32 -6.80 14.78 10.76
N HIS A 33 -7.67 15.69 10.34
CA HIS A 33 -8.18 15.71 8.98
C HIS A 33 -7.36 16.69 8.14
N ILE A 34 -6.75 16.18 7.06
CA ILE A 34 -6.08 16.99 6.04
C ILE A 34 -7.00 17.11 4.84
N SER A 35 -7.28 18.34 4.43
CA SER A 35 -8.24 18.65 3.37
C SER A 35 -7.72 19.76 2.46
N LEU A 36 -8.53 20.18 1.49
CA LEU A 36 -8.25 21.35 0.64
C LEU A 36 -7.98 22.62 1.47
N ASN A 37 -8.67 22.77 2.61
CA ASN A 37 -8.46 23.94 3.51
C ASN A 37 -7.07 23.95 4.16
N ASN A 38 -6.37 22.83 4.17
CA ASN A 38 -5.02 22.69 4.69
C ASN A 38 -3.94 22.80 3.60
N GLY A 39 -4.35 23.01 2.33
CA GLY A 39 -3.43 23.19 1.21
C GLY A 39 -3.28 21.98 0.29
N LEU A 40 -4.04 20.88 0.51
CA LEU A 40 -4.06 19.76 -0.43
C LEU A 40 -4.71 20.20 -1.75
N SER A 41 -4.13 19.87 -2.90
CA SER A 41 -4.64 20.30 -4.21
C SER A 41 -6.00 19.71 -4.56
N GLN A 42 -6.24 18.45 -4.16
CA GLN A 42 -7.47 17.72 -4.50
C GLN A 42 -7.77 16.65 -3.45
N SER A 43 -9.05 16.46 -3.10
CA SER A 43 -9.49 15.56 -2.01
C SER A 43 -9.37 14.07 -2.34
N THR A 44 -9.29 13.70 -3.63
CA THR A 44 -9.11 12.30 -4.04
C THR A 44 -7.63 11.95 -4.08
N VAL A 45 -7.18 11.23 -3.07
CA VAL A 45 -5.81 10.72 -2.97
C VAL A 45 -5.78 9.26 -3.41
N PHE A 46 -4.99 8.94 -4.45
CA PHE A 46 -4.86 7.59 -4.99
C PHE A 46 -3.77 6.78 -4.32
N SER A 47 -2.69 7.44 -3.93
CA SER A 47 -1.51 6.78 -3.36
C SER A 47 -0.77 7.74 -2.43
N ILE A 48 -0.17 7.19 -1.40
CA ILE A 48 0.62 7.92 -0.41
C ILE A 48 1.95 7.21 -0.24
N ALA A 49 3.04 7.97 -0.19
CA ALA A 49 4.36 7.46 0.15
C ALA A 49 5.07 8.43 1.09
N GLN A 50 6.03 7.91 1.87
CA GLN A 50 6.90 8.72 2.70
C GLN A 50 8.32 8.70 2.12
N ASP A 51 8.97 9.86 2.04
CA ASP A 51 10.37 9.95 1.64
C ASP A 51 11.33 9.72 2.83
N LYS A 52 12.63 9.65 2.56
CA LYS A 52 13.67 9.43 3.59
C LYS A 52 13.81 10.58 4.61
N ARG A 53 13.28 11.76 4.31
CA ARG A 53 13.26 12.92 5.22
C ARG A 53 12.01 12.96 6.08
N GLY A 54 11.05 12.06 5.83
CA GLY A 54 9.77 12.00 6.53
C GLY A 54 8.65 12.80 5.88
N ASN A 55 8.90 13.49 4.76
CA ASN A 55 7.83 14.16 4.03
C ASN A 55 6.85 13.16 3.45
N MET A 56 5.57 13.51 3.47
CA MET A 56 4.50 12.69 2.89
C MET A 56 4.18 13.17 1.47
N TRP A 57 4.09 12.22 0.56
CA TRP A 57 3.77 12.47 -0.85
C TRP A 57 2.40 11.90 -1.18
N PHE A 58 1.55 12.72 -1.79
CA PHE A 58 0.16 12.35 -2.13
C PHE A 58 -0.05 12.48 -3.63
N ALA A 59 -0.36 11.37 -4.29
CA ALA A 59 -0.77 11.36 -5.69
C ALA A 59 -2.26 11.63 -5.80
N THR A 60 -2.66 12.66 -6.54
CA THR A 60 -4.05 13.12 -6.66
C THR A 60 -4.50 13.28 -8.11
N TYR A 61 -5.76 13.67 -8.32
CA TYR A 61 -6.26 14.10 -9.65
C TYR A 61 -5.68 15.43 -10.11
N ASP A 62 -5.08 16.21 -9.21
CA ASP A 62 -4.58 17.56 -9.49
C ASP A 62 -3.14 17.69 -8.99
N GLY A 63 -2.26 16.95 -9.64
CA GLY A 63 -0.85 16.92 -9.37
C GLY A 63 -0.44 15.99 -8.21
N VAL A 64 0.79 16.19 -7.78
CA VAL A 64 1.39 15.53 -6.61
C VAL A 64 1.64 16.56 -5.54
N ASN A 65 1.29 16.22 -4.32
CA ASN A 65 1.44 17.09 -3.16
C ASN A 65 2.52 16.52 -2.24
N LYS A 66 3.49 17.33 -1.85
CA LYS A 66 4.50 17.03 -0.84
C LYS A 66 4.16 17.79 0.43
N PHE A 67 4.05 17.11 1.55
CA PHE A 67 3.74 17.67 2.87
C PHE A 67 4.92 17.45 3.81
N ASP A 68 5.46 18.50 4.38
CA ASP A 68 6.61 18.44 5.28
C ASP A 68 6.25 18.36 6.76
N GLY A 69 4.95 18.26 7.07
CA GLY A 69 4.40 18.27 8.41
C GLY A 69 3.75 19.62 8.77
N TYR A 70 3.99 20.67 7.97
CA TYR A 70 3.45 22.00 8.15
C TYR A 70 2.75 22.52 6.91
N ASP A 71 3.44 22.51 5.76
CA ASP A 71 2.98 23.10 4.51
C ASP A 71 2.95 22.10 3.38
N PHE A 72 2.11 22.37 2.38
CA PHE A 72 2.04 21.64 1.12
C PHE A 72 2.82 22.36 0.03
N THR A 73 3.68 21.62 -0.68
CA THR A 73 4.20 21.97 -2.00
C THR A 73 3.43 21.20 -3.03
N ILE A 74 2.80 21.90 -3.98
CA ILE A 74 2.01 21.28 -5.05
C ILE A 74 2.80 21.29 -6.34
N TYR A 75 2.92 20.13 -6.99
CA TYR A 75 3.57 19.97 -8.28
C TYR A 75 2.52 19.60 -9.32
N GLN A 76 2.35 20.46 -10.32
CA GLN A 76 1.43 20.30 -11.42
C GLN A 76 2.16 20.25 -12.76
N HIS A 77 1.49 19.75 -13.79
CA HIS A 77 2.00 19.73 -15.15
C HIS A 77 1.95 21.14 -15.77
N ASP A 78 3.07 21.56 -16.33
CA ASP A 78 3.16 22.76 -17.15
C ASP A 78 3.70 22.37 -18.54
N ALA A 79 2.88 22.54 -19.57
CA ALA A 79 3.26 22.20 -20.94
C ALA A 79 4.45 23.03 -21.47
N SER A 80 4.76 24.16 -20.85
CA SER A 80 5.90 25.01 -21.18
C SER A 80 7.18 24.63 -20.45
N ASP A 81 7.06 23.84 -19.35
CA ASP A 81 8.20 23.37 -18.56
C ASP A 81 8.39 21.84 -18.70
N PRO A 82 9.42 21.40 -19.45
CA PRO A 82 9.72 19.97 -19.61
C PRO A 82 10.16 19.27 -18.32
N HIS A 83 10.41 20.06 -17.27
CA HIS A 83 10.78 19.55 -15.95
C HIS A 83 9.63 19.54 -14.94
N SER A 84 8.44 19.93 -15.34
CA SER A 84 7.22 19.69 -14.56
C SER A 84 6.84 18.20 -14.58
N ILE A 85 5.90 17.77 -13.72
CA ILE A 85 5.39 16.39 -13.73
C ILE A 85 4.73 16.04 -15.09
N ALA A 86 4.76 14.77 -15.49
CA ALA A 86 4.29 14.36 -16.83
C ALA A 86 2.80 14.63 -17.10
N ASN A 87 1.95 14.59 -16.06
CA ASN A 87 0.51 14.89 -16.13
C ASN A 87 -0.04 15.15 -14.72
N ASP A 88 -1.07 16.00 -14.60
CA ASP A 88 -1.72 16.31 -13.31
C ASP A 88 -2.40 15.10 -12.67
N ILE A 89 -2.87 14.15 -13.46
CA ILE A 89 -3.49 12.95 -12.90
C ILE A 89 -2.40 11.98 -12.46
N ALA A 90 -1.98 12.11 -11.20
CA ALA A 90 -1.05 11.19 -10.56
C ALA A 90 -1.82 10.00 -9.96
N ARG A 91 -1.44 8.78 -10.32
CA ARG A 91 -2.10 7.53 -9.92
C ARG A 91 -1.39 6.82 -8.80
N THR A 92 -0.09 6.91 -8.77
CA THR A 92 0.75 6.21 -7.78
C THR A 92 1.98 7.03 -7.46
N VAL A 93 2.43 6.95 -6.23
CA VAL A 93 3.73 7.46 -5.78
C VAL A 93 4.44 6.37 -4.99
N MET A 94 5.72 6.21 -5.20
CA MET A 94 6.55 5.20 -4.54
C MET A 94 7.91 5.78 -4.20
N THR A 95 8.40 5.46 -3.01
CA THR A 95 9.80 5.65 -2.62
C THR A 95 10.54 4.34 -2.81
N ASP A 96 11.61 4.32 -3.60
CA ASP A 96 12.43 3.14 -3.80
C ASP A 96 13.49 2.96 -2.69
N SER A 97 14.21 1.84 -2.71
CA SER A 97 15.24 1.51 -1.71
C SER A 97 16.38 2.52 -1.64
N GLN A 98 16.64 3.26 -2.72
CA GLN A 98 17.61 4.35 -2.78
C GLN A 98 17.05 5.69 -2.28
N GLY A 99 15.73 5.77 -2.04
CA GLY A 99 15.01 6.97 -1.60
C GLY A 99 14.58 7.89 -2.74
N ARG A 100 14.60 7.41 -3.98
CA ARG A 100 14.09 8.16 -5.13
C ARG A 100 12.57 8.10 -5.12
N ILE A 101 11.95 9.24 -5.43
CA ILE A 101 10.49 9.36 -5.52
C ILE A 101 10.07 9.16 -6.98
N TRP A 102 9.26 8.13 -7.21
CA TRP A 102 8.70 7.78 -8.50
C TRP A 102 7.21 8.03 -8.50
N ILE A 103 6.72 8.67 -9.54
CA ILE A 103 5.31 9.01 -9.70
C ILE A 103 4.79 8.42 -11.01
N GLY A 104 3.75 7.61 -10.93
CA GLY A 104 3.01 7.14 -12.09
C GLY A 104 1.86 8.08 -12.38
N THR A 105 1.82 8.59 -13.61
CA THR A 105 0.79 9.52 -14.06
C THR A 105 -0.03 8.94 -15.21
N ARG A 106 -1.06 9.67 -15.65
CA ARG A 106 -1.85 9.33 -16.83
C ARG A 106 -1.02 9.23 -18.10
N ASP A 107 0.08 10.00 -18.21
CA ASP A 107 0.87 10.10 -19.43
C ASP A 107 2.28 9.52 -19.32
N GLY A 108 2.64 8.88 -18.21
CA GLY A 108 3.95 8.25 -18.06
C GLY A 108 4.45 8.16 -16.62
N LEU A 109 5.75 7.90 -16.52
CA LEU A 109 6.50 7.77 -15.29
C LEU A 109 7.32 9.04 -15.08
N SER A 110 7.27 9.63 -13.88
CA SER A 110 8.09 10.77 -13.48
C SER A 110 8.99 10.37 -12.31
N TRP A 111 10.23 10.84 -12.33
CA TRP A 111 11.17 10.77 -11.23
C TRP A 111 11.45 12.16 -10.69
N TYR A 112 11.26 12.36 -9.38
CA TYR A 112 11.56 13.62 -8.72
C TYR A 112 13.04 13.70 -8.34
N ASN A 113 13.72 14.75 -8.82
CA ASN A 113 15.08 15.09 -8.45
C ASN A 113 15.04 16.12 -7.31
N GLU A 114 15.35 15.69 -6.10
CA GLU A 114 15.27 16.49 -4.90
C GLU A 114 16.29 17.65 -4.87
N GLU A 115 17.50 17.45 -5.43
CA GLU A 115 18.55 18.49 -5.43
C GLU A 115 18.18 19.70 -6.29
N LYS A 116 17.43 19.47 -7.36
CA LYS A 116 17.06 20.48 -8.34
C LYS A 116 15.60 20.92 -8.21
N ASP A 117 14.81 20.22 -7.37
CA ASP A 117 13.36 20.43 -7.20
C ASP A 117 12.61 20.38 -8.56
N LEU A 118 12.90 19.35 -9.35
CA LEU A 118 12.31 19.17 -10.69
C LEU A 118 12.07 17.70 -11.01
N PHE A 119 11.27 17.44 -12.07
CA PHE A 119 10.97 16.10 -12.54
C PHE A 119 11.73 15.77 -13.81
N ARG A 120 12.01 14.48 -13.96
CA ARG A 120 12.42 13.87 -15.23
C ARG A 120 11.35 12.85 -15.63
N ASN A 121 10.84 13.00 -16.86
CA ASN A 121 9.72 12.25 -17.35
C ASN A 121 10.14 11.17 -18.36
N PHE A 122 9.48 9.98 -18.28
CA PHE A 122 9.74 8.82 -19.11
C PHE A 122 8.42 8.33 -19.71
N PHE A 123 8.37 8.17 -21.02
CA PHE A 123 7.16 7.84 -21.75
C PHE A 123 7.31 6.49 -22.45
N TYR A 124 6.37 5.58 -22.18
CA TYR A 124 6.17 4.40 -23.02
C TYR A 124 5.04 4.69 -24.00
N LYS A 125 5.32 4.58 -25.29
CA LYS A 125 4.34 4.89 -26.34
C LYS A 125 3.85 3.62 -27.01
N LYS A 126 2.54 3.48 -27.08
CA LYS A 126 1.89 2.46 -27.90
C LYS A 126 0.87 3.13 -28.83
N ASN A 127 0.94 2.80 -30.12
CA ASN A 127 0.10 3.40 -31.16
C ASN A 127 0.15 4.96 -31.15
N GLY A 128 1.32 5.54 -30.90
CA GLY A 128 1.54 6.98 -30.85
C GLY A 128 1.03 7.71 -29.60
N LYS A 129 0.41 7.00 -28.65
CA LYS A 129 -0.09 7.57 -27.38
C LYS A 129 0.79 7.16 -26.21
N ASN A 130 0.98 8.06 -25.27
CA ASN A 130 1.60 7.77 -23.99
C ASN A 130 0.73 6.80 -23.19
N THR A 131 1.37 5.98 -22.36
CA THR A 131 0.71 4.95 -21.56
C THR A 131 0.57 5.41 -20.13
N GLN A 132 -0.63 5.26 -19.57
CA GLN A 132 -0.90 5.50 -18.16
C GLN A 132 -0.17 4.50 -17.28
N VAL A 133 0.47 4.99 -16.22
CA VAL A 133 1.12 4.20 -15.16
C VAL A 133 0.19 4.15 -13.94
N ASN A 134 -0.21 2.93 -13.54
CA ASN A 134 -1.15 2.70 -12.44
C ASN A 134 -0.47 2.26 -11.14
N GLY A 135 0.70 1.65 -11.24
CA GLY A 135 1.45 1.15 -10.09
C GLY A 135 2.92 0.95 -10.41
N ILE A 136 3.75 1.03 -9.39
CA ILE A 136 5.20 0.92 -9.48
C ILE A 136 5.66 -0.02 -8.36
N ALA A 137 6.52 -1.00 -8.69
CA ALA A 137 7.17 -1.85 -7.70
C ALA A 137 8.65 -2.01 -8.04
N GLU A 138 9.51 -1.88 -7.05
CA GLU A 138 10.94 -2.08 -7.22
C GLU A 138 11.26 -3.58 -7.27
N ILE A 139 11.87 -4.06 -8.35
CA ILE A 139 12.46 -5.40 -8.44
C ILE A 139 13.81 -5.40 -7.74
N ASN A 140 14.66 -4.45 -8.10
CA ASN A 140 15.96 -4.18 -7.51
C ASN A 140 16.30 -2.69 -7.76
N PRO A 141 17.42 -2.15 -7.20
CA PRO A 141 17.75 -0.72 -7.33
C PRO A 141 17.91 -0.20 -8.77
N GLU A 142 18.06 -1.12 -9.75
CA GLU A 142 18.23 -0.77 -11.17
C GLU A 142 17.00 -1.07 -12.02
N GLN A 143 15.97 -1.73 -11.45
CA GLN A 143 14.79 -2.18 -12.21
C GLN A 143 13.49 -1.98 -11.46
N LEU A 144 12.50 -1.40 -12.17
CA LEU A 144 11.14 -1.26 -11.69
C LEU A 144 10.20 -2.10 -12.56
N LEU A 145 9.22 -2.75 -11.91
CA LEU A 145 8.04 -3.31 -12.56
C LEU A 145 6.94 -2.25 -12.54
N ILE A 146 6.42 -1.93 -13.70
CA ILE A 146 5.41 -0.91 -13.90
C ILE A 146 4.09 -1.57 -14.31
N SER A 147 3.03 -1.29 -13.57
CA SER A 147 1.66 -1.59 -13.98
C SER A 147 1.15 -0.46 -14.86
N SER A 148 0.75 -0.78 -16.08
CA SER A 148 0.26 0.20 -17.05
C SER A 148 -1.10 -0.19 -17.63
N GLN A 149 -1.71 0.73 -18.35
CA GLN A 149 -2.93 0.44 -19.11
C GLN A 149 -2.70 -0.64 -20.20
N GLU A 150 -1.47 -0.77 -20.66
CA GLU A 150 -1.07 -1.70 -21.71
C GLU A 150 -0.62 -3.07 -21.17
N GLY A 151 -0.54 -3.23 -19.84
CA GLY A 151 -0.04 -4.41 -19.14
C GLY A 151 1.18 -4.08 -18.29
N LEU A 152 1.95 -5.09 -17.94
CA LEU A 152 3.17 -4.92 -17.16
C LEU A 152 4.35 -4.53 -18.07
N LEU A 153 5.14 -3.55 -17.62
CA LEU A 153 6.32 -3.05 -18.30
C LEU A 153 7.52 -3.12 -17.35
N LEU A 154 8.72 -3.32 -17.88
CA LEU A 154 9.96 -3.15 -17.13
C LEU A 154 10.59 -1.78 -17.45
N PHE A 155 11.12 -1.14 -16.40
CA PHE A 155 11.88 0.09 -16.54
C PHE A 155 13.29 -0.10 -15.97
N ASN A 156 14.31 0.21 -16.77
CA ASN A 156 15.70 0.26 -16.33
C ASN A 156 16.03 1.64 -15.79
N VAL A 157 16.35 1.70 -14.51
CA VAL A 157 16.61 2.96 -13.82
C VAL A 157 17.96 3.55 -14.23
N LYS A 158 18.98 2.71 -14.46
CA LYS A 158 20.33 3.15 -14.88
C LYS A 158 20.30 3.75 -16.29
N ASP A 159 19.70 3.04 -17.22
CA ASP A 159 19.63 3.45 -18.63
C ASP A 159 18.46 4.42 -18.87
N THR A 160 17.59 4.61 -17.85
CA THR A 160 16.43 5.51 -17.88
C THR A 160 15.47 5.25 -19.04
N CYS A 161 15.19 3.98 -19.31
CA CYS A 161 14.32 3.57 -20.41
C CYS A 161 13.45 2.36 -20.06
N PHE A 162 12.32 2.25 -20.75
CA PHE A 162 11.53 1.03 -20.72
C PHE A 162 12.24 -0.07 -21.49
N ILE A 163 12.19 -1.29 -20.96
CA ILE A 163 12.82 -2.47 -21.57
C ILE A 163 11.73 -3.29 -22.23
N ASP A 164 11.79 -3.38 -23.55
CA ASP A 164 10.98 -4.31 -24.32
C ASP A 164 11.59 -5.71 -24.28
N ASN A 165 10.75 -6.76 -24.29
CA ASN A 165 11.12 -8.17 -24.50
C ASN A 165 11.75 -8.94 -23.32
N LYS A 166 11.79 -8.42 -22.10
CA LYS A 166 12.22 -9.21 -20.94
C LYS A 166 11.08 -9.85 -20.14
N LEU A 167 9.85 -9.36 -20.33
CA LEU A 167 8.67 -9.98 -19.73
C LEU A 167 8.08 -11.03 -20.69
N SER A 168 7.54 -12.12 -20.14
CA SER A 168 6.75 -13.06 -20.95
C SER A 168 5.53 -12.36 -21.56
N THR A 169 5.02 -12.91 -22.66
CA THR A 169 3.79 -12.42 -23.29
C THR A 169 2.62 -12.38 -22.30
N GLU A 170 2.54 -13.37 -21.42
CA GLU A 170 1.55 -13.45 -20.36
C GLU A 170 1.63 -12.26 -19.41
N MET A 171 2.83 -11.88 -18.96
CA MET A 171 3.02 -10.72 -18.10
C MET A 171 2.67 -9.40 -18.80
N HIS A 172 3.03 -9.24 -20.07
CA HIS A 172 2.66 -8.06 -20.85
C HIS A 172 1.15 -7.87 -21.01
N GLN A 173 0.37 -8.97 -20.94
CA GLN A 173 -1.08 -8.91 -21.06
C GLN A 173 -1.81 -8.69 -19.74
N LEU A 174 -1.11 -8.82 -18.60
CA LEU A 174 -1.69 -8.64 -17.28
C LEU A 174 -2.03 -7.17 -17.02
N LYS A 175 -3.32 -6.86 -17.00
CA LYS A 175 -3.83 -5.55 -16.59
C LYS A 175 -3.98 -5.51 -15.08
N ALA A 176 -2.92 -5.06 -14.43
CA ALA A 176 -2.88 -4.98 -12.99
C ALA A 176 -3.58 -3.71 -12.48
N SER A 177 -4.50 -3.88 -11.52
CA SER A 177 -5.12 -2.81 -10.75
C SER A 177 -4.21 -2.32 -9.64
N THR A 178 -3.41 -3.24 -9.06
CA THR A 178 -2.43 -2.94 -8.02
C THR A 178 -1.20 -3.83 -8.17
N ILE A 179 -0.04 -3.29 -7.82
CA ILE A 179 1.20 -4.06 -7.65
C ILE A 179 1.85 -3.66 -6.34
N SER A 180 2.37 -4.63 -5.61
CA SER A 180 2.98 -4.40 -4.30
C SER A 180 4.14 -5.35 -4.09
N ARG A 181 5.33 -4.82 -3.83
CA ARG A 181 6.47 -5.63 -3.41
C ARG A 181 6.32 -5.99 -1.94
N GLN A 182 6.44 -7.30 -1.65
CA GLN A 182 6.38 -7.84 -0.31
C GLN A 182 7.53 -8.85 -0.14
N GLY A 183 8.63 -8.39 0.42
CA GLY A 183 9.86 -9.20 0.52
C GLY A 183 10.46 -9.53 -0.84
N GLU A 184 10.62 -10.83 -1.12
CA GLU A 184 11.17 -11.36 -2.37
C GLU A 184 10.13 -11.57 -3.49
N ASN A 185 8.89 -11.18 -3.25
CA ASN A 185 7.80 -11.35 -4.20
C ASN A 185 7.13 -10.02 -4.54
N ILE A 186 6.64 -9.90 -5.77
CA ILE A 186 5.74 -8.82 -6.17
C ILE A 186 4.37 -9.45 -6.40
N TYR A 187 3.39 -9.00 -5.63
CA TYR A 187 2.00 -9.38 -5.80
C TYR A 187 1.33 -8.44 -6.80
N ILE A 188 0.62 -9.03 -7.74
CA ILE A 188 -0.01 -8.35 -8.88
C ILE A 188 -1.50 -8.65 -8.82
N GLY A 189 -2.27 -7.66 -8.35
CA GLY A 189 -3.72 -7.72 -8.32
C GLY A 189 -4.31 -7.32 -9.67
N THR A 190 -5.25 -8.11 -10.15
CA THR A 190 -5.94 -7.87 -11.41
C THR A 190 -7.47 -7.90 -11.21
N ASN A 191 -8.23 -7.67 -12.28
CA ASN A 191 -9.68 -7.86 -12.26
C ASN A 191 -10.09 -9.34 -12.21
N ASN A 192 -9.13 -10.26 -12.39
CA ASN A 192 -9.36 -11.70 -12.52
C ASN A 192 -8.53 -12.54 -11.55
N GLY A 193 -8.13 -11.96 -10.42
CA GLY A 193 -7.40 -12.68 -9.38
C GLY A 193 -6.06 -12.06 -9.03
N LEU A 194 -5.32 -12.80 -8.19
CA LEU A 194 -4.03 -12.40 -7.64
C LEU A 194 -2.91 -13.29 -8.19
N PHE A 195 -1.89 -12.64 -8.73
CA PHE A 195 -0.66 -13.26 -9.20
C PHE A 195 0.51 -12.89 -8.30
N GLU A 196 1.51 -13.73 -8.30
CA GLU A 196 2.79 -13.54 -7.62
C GLU A 196 3.92 -13.65 -8.64
N TYR A 197 4.77 -12.63 -8.67
CA TYR A 197 6.03 -12.64 -9.40
C TYR A 197 7.18 -12.81 -8.41
N SER A 198 7.88 -13.93 -8.49
CA SER A 198 9.07 -14.21 -7.67
C SER A 198 10.29 -13.52 -8.27
N ILE A 199 10.88 -12.59 -7.53
CA ILE A 199 12.05 -11.81 -7.96
C ILE A 199 13.25 -12.74 -8.21
N GLY A 200 13.48 -13.70 -7.33
CA GLY A 200 14.64 -14.60 -7.42
C GLY A 200 14.59 -15.58 -8.60
N THR A 201 13.38 -16.00 -9.02
CA THR A 201 13.21 -16.99 -10.10
C THR A 201 12.72 -16.40 -11.42
N GLY A 202 12.22 -15.15 -11.39
CA GLY A 202 11.58 -14.51 -12.54
C GLY A 202 10.26 -15.15 -12.99
N ARG A 203 9.64 -15.96 -12.13
CA ARG A 203 8.41 -16.71 -12.46
C ARG A 203 7.17 -15.99 -11.98
N LEU A 204 6.15 -16.01 -12.84
CA LEU A 204 4.79 -15.61 -12.53
C LEU A 204 3.94 -16.85 -12.20
N SER A 205 3.13 -16.77 -11.15
CA SER A 205 2.17 -17.82 -10.78
C SER A 205 0.91 -17.20 -10.16
N THR A 206 -0.20 -17.94 -10.24
CA THR A 206 -1.42 -17.60 -9.50
C THR A 206 -1.23 -17.93 -8.03
N VAL A 207 -1.66 -17.03 -7.14
CA VAL A 207 -1.51 -17.23 -5.68
C VAL A 207 -2.49 -18.27 -5.16
N THR A 208 -3.75 -18.20 -5.56
CA THR A 208 -4.81 -19.13 -5.14
C THR A 208 -6.02 -19.03 -6.05
N LYS A 209 -6.67 -20.18 -6.30
CA LYS A 209 -7.93 -20.25 -7.04
C LYS A 209 -9.10 -19.59 -6.29
N ALA A 210 -9.01 -19.43 -4.97
CA ALA A 210 -10.05 -18.77 -4.19
C ALA A 210 -10.28 -17.29 -4.58
N LEU A 211 -9.30 -16.69 -5.25
CA LEU A 211 -9.35 -15.34 -5.77
C LEU A 211 -9.64 -15.26 -7.27
N ASP A 212 -9.86 -16.38 -7.96
CA ASP A 212 -10.24 -16.37 -9.37
C ASP A 212 -11.51 -15.56 -9.59
N ASN A 213 -11.54 -14.76 -10.64
CA ASN A 213 -12.63 -13.83 -10.97
C ASN A 213 -12.95 -12.81 -9.86
N LYS A 214 -12.00 -12.49 -8.99
CA LYS A 214 -12.11 -11.40 -8.03
C LYS A 214 -11.25 -10.22 -8.47
N GLN A 215 -11.82 -9.03 -8.39
CA GLN A 215 -11.08 -7.80 -8.63
C GLN A 215 -10.30 -7.44 -7.36
N ILE A 216 -8.97 -7.44 -7.48
CA ILE A 216 -8.06 -7.16 -6.37
C ILE A 216 -7.77 -5.66 -6.31
N GLN A 217 -7.93 -5.05 -5.14
CA GLN A 217 -7.71 -3.61 -4.94
C GLN A 217 -6.42 -3.30 -4.17
N ALA A 218 -6.08 -4.12 -3.18
CA ALA A 218 -4.85 -3.96 -2.40
C ALA A 218 -4.36 -5.31 -1.89
N VAL A 219 -3.04 -5.40 -1.68
CA VAL A 219 -2.36 -6.57 -1.12
C VAL A 219 -1.36 -6.10 -0.08
N LEU A 220 -1.34 -6.77 1.08
CA LEU A 220 -0.46 -6.42 2.19
C LEU A 220 0.01 -7.66 2.93
N LEU A 221 1.33 -7.86 3.02
CA LEU A 221 1.93 -8.92 3.82
C LEU A 221 2.20 -8.41 5.23
N GLN A 222 1.42 -8.87 6.21
CA GLN A 222 1.60 -8.54 7.62
C GLN A 222 2.71 -9.38 8.25
N SER A 223 2.83 -10.63 7.84
CA SER A 223 3.88 -11.57 8.25
C SER A 223 4.09 -12.65 7.19
N PRO A 224 5.12 -13.50 7.26
CA PRO A 224 5.35 -14.58 6.29
C PRO A 224 4.21 -15.59 6.14
N THR A 225 3.24 -15.58 7.04
CA THR A 225 2.06 -16.47 7.03
C THR A 225 0.74 -15.72 6.92
N ARG A 226 0.76 -14.39 6.78
CA ARG A 226 -0.45 -13.56 6.78
C ARG A 226 -0.39 -12.55 5.63
N LEU A 227 -0.98 -12.92 4.51
CA LEU A 227 -1.17 -12.07 3.34
C LEU A 227 -2.62 -11.63 3.27
N TRP A 228 -2.85 -10.33 3.43
CA TRP A 228 -4.16 -9.71 3.32
C TRP A 228 -4.43 -9.27 1.89
N VAL A 229 -5.62 -9.58 1.40
CA VAL A 229 -6.04 -9.22 0.04
C VAL A 229 -7.40 -8.55 0.07
N ALA A 230 -7.42 -7.31 -0.35
CA ALA A 230 -8.61 -6.48 -0.48
C ALA A 230 -9.27 -6.69 -1.85
N THR A 231 -10.59 -6.83 -1.88
CA THR A 231 -11.33 -7.04 -3.12
C THR A 231 -12.45 -6.02 -3.32
N GLU A 232 -12.85 -5.85 -4.57
CA GLU A 232 -14.01 -5.08 -4.98
C GLU A 232 -15.27 -5.93 -4.87
N GLY A 233 -15.96 -5.85 -3.71
CA GLY A 233 -17.24 -6.50 -3.49
C GLY A 233 -17.21 -7.95 -2.99
N ALA A 234 -16.02 -8.60 -2.90
CA ALA A 234 -15.92 -9.95 -2.37
C ALA A 234 -15.41 -10.02 -0.91
N GLY A 235 -15.18 -8.87 -0.28
CA GLY A 235 -14.68 -8.75 1.10
C GLY A 235 -13.17 -8.79 1.21
N LEU A 236 -12.67 -9.07 2.41
CA LEU A 236 -11.27 -9.15 2.77
C LEU A 236 -10.84 -10.61 2.90
N TYR A 237 -9.74 -10.96 2.26
CA TYR A 237 -9.16 -12.31 2.36
C TYR A 237 -7.87 -12.28 3.16
N LEU A 238 -7.72 -13.27 4.03
CA LEU A 238 -6.46 -13.60 4.71
C LEU A 238 -5.96 -14.93 4.13
N LEU A 239 -4.77 -14.92 3.57
CA LEU A 239 -4.12 -16.09 3.02
C LEU A 239 -2.87 -16.43 3.84
N ASN A 240 -2.60 -17.71 3.99
CA ASN A 240 -1.30 -18.18 4.42
C ASN A 240 -0.50 -18.63 3.17
N PRO A 241 0.52 -17.86 2.73
CA PRO A 241 1.27 -18.21 1.52
C PRO A 241 2.01 -19.55 1.62
N LYS A 242 2.28 -20.04 2.84
CA LYS A 242 3.02 -21.29 3.05
C LYS A 242 2.13 -22.54 3.00
N THR A 243 0.90 -22.44 3.55
CA THR A 243 -0.03 -23.59 3.64
C THR A 243 -1.11 -23.56 2.56
N GLY A 244 -1.34 -22.39 1.95
CA GLY A 244 -2.43 -22.19 0.99
C GLY A 244 -3.80 -22.01 1.66
N GLU A 245 -3.86 -21.97 3.00
CA GLU A 245 -5.11 -21.68 3.71
C GLU A 245 -5.64 -20.30 3.38
N VAL A 246 -6.97 -20.22 3.22
CA VAL A 246 -7.67 -18.98 2.85
C VAL A 246 -8.86 -18.79 3.79
N LYS A 247 -8.95 -17.61 4.39
CA LYS A 247 -10.11 -17.15 5.15
C LYS A 247 -10.69 -15.91 4.50
N ASN A 248 -12.01 -15.83 4.40
CA ASN A 248 -12.71 -14.68 3.83
C ASN A 248 -13.57 -14.00 4.91
N TYR A 249 -13.39 -12.72 5.07
CA TYR A 249 -14.18 -11.86 5.94
C TYR A 249 -15.11 -11.02 5.08
N ARG A 250 -16.40 -11.08 5.41
CA ARG A 250 -17.43 -10.35 4.68
C ARG A 250 -18.30 -9.52 5.61
N HIS A 251 -18.78 -8.41 5.07
CA HIS A 251 -19.82 -7.66 5.74
C HIS A 251 -21.11 -8.50 5.80
N SER A 252 -21.71 -8.55 6.99
CA SER A 252 -22.99 -9.20 7.26
C SER A 252 -23.88 -8.23 8.05
N PRO A 253 -24.98 -7.73 7.48
CA PRO A 253 -25.87 -6.82 8.17
C PRO A 253 -26.36 -7.41 9.51
N GLY A 254 -26.32 -6.60 10.57
CA GLY A 254 -26.73 -7.03 11.91
C GLY A 254 -25.73 -7.91 12.66
N THR A 255 -24.57 -8.21 12.09
CA THR A 255 -23.49 -8.91 12.78
C THR A 255 -22.52 -7.88 13.37
N PRO A 256 -22.46 -7.71 14.70
CA PRO A 256 -21.48 -6.84 15.33
C PRO A 256 -20.06 -7.28 15.01
N GLN A 257 -19.14 -6.31 14.93
CA GLN A 257 -17.71 -6.57 14.75
C GLN A 257 -17.32 -7.28 13.44
N CYS A 258 -18.21 -7.32 12.43
CA CYS A 258 -17.80 -7.68 11.08
C CYS A 258 -17.25 -6.44 10.35
N ILE A 259 -16.55 -6.68 9.23
CA ILE A 259 -16.06 -5.59 8.39
C ILE A 259 -17.23 -4.72 7.85
N SER A 260 -17.05 -3.41 7.79
CA SER A 260 -18.13 -2.45 7.47
C SER A 260 -18.63 -2.52 6.04
N SER A 261 -17.84 -3.04 5.09
CA SER A 261 -18.22 -3.22 3.69
C SER A 261 -17.46 -4.34 3.02
N ASN A 262 -18.04 -4.95 1.97
CA ASN A 262 -17.34 -5.91 1.09
C ASN A 262 -16.48 -5.23 0.02
N PHE A 263 -16.62 -3.92 -0.15
CA PHE A 263 -15.83 -3.11 -1.09
C PHE A 263 -14.65 -2.51 -0.33
N ILE A 264 -13.48 -3.14 -0.46
CA ILE A 264 -12.26 -2.74 0.25
C ILE A 264 -11.39 -1.94 -0.71
N ARG A 265 -10.90 -0.78 -0.27
CA ARG A 265 -10.11 0.16 -1.10
C ARG A 265 -8.62 0.11 -0.79
N SER A 266 -8.28 0.01 0.49
CA SER A 266 -6.88 0.12 0.92
C SER A 266 -6.60 -0.71 2.17
N LEU A 267 -5.35 -1.07 2.33
CA LEU A 267 -4.81 -1.77 3.50
C LEU A 267 -3.55 -1.05 3.96
N ALA A 268 -3.36 -0.92 5.25
CA ALA A 268 -2.15 -0.36 5.85
C ALA A 268 -1.82 -1.06 7.17
N LEU A 269 -0.53 -1.09 7.53
CA LEU A 269 -0.08 -1.45 8.87
C LEU A 269 0.42 -0.20 9.56
N ASP A 270 0.08 -0.05 10.83
CA ASP A 270 0.70 0.96 11.67
C ASP A 270 1.99 0.46 12.33
N SER A 271 2.65 1.32 13.10
CA SER A 271 3.89 1.00 13.81
C SER A 271 3.74 -0.09 14.87
N GLN A 272 2.50 -0.42 15.27
CA GLN A 272 2.18 -1.52 16.19
C GLN A 272 1.79 -2.81 15.45
N ASN A 273 1.96 -2.83 14.10
CA ASN A 273 1.59 -3.94 13.23
C ASN A 273 0.07 -4.25 13.23
N ARG A 274 -0.78 -3.26 13.59
CA ARG A 274 -2.23 -3.38 13.48
C ARG A 274 -2.65 -3.16 12.04
N LEU A 275 -3.57 -4.00 11.56
CA LEU A 275 -4.11 -3.86 10.21
C LEU A 275 -5.26 -2.85 10.20
N TRP A 276 -5.09 -1.83 9.37
CA TRP A 276 -6.09 -0.84 9.02
C TRP A 276 -6.69 -1.14 7.65
N ILE A 277 -8.01 -1.08 7.54
CA ILE A 277 -8.74 -1.43 6.34
C ILE A 277 -9.66 -0.29 5.95
N GLY A 278 -9.33 0.40 4.85
CA GLY A 278 -10.20 1.39 4.24
C GLY A 278 -11.24 0.70 3.37
N THR A 279 -12.50 0.84 3.71
CA THR A 279 -13.63 0.31 2.94
C THR A 279 -14.38 1.43 2.22
N PHE A 280 -15.41 1.08 1.45
CA PHE A 280 -16.28 2.07 0.84
C PHE A 280 -17.09 2.88 1.87
N ASN A 281 -17.43 2.26 3.01
CA ASN A 281 -18.24 2.89 4.05
C ASN A 281 -17.39 3.56 5.13
N ASP A 282 -16.44 2.82 5.72
CA ASP A 282 -15.73 3.23 6.92
C ASP A 282 -14.28 2.75 6.95
N LEU A 283 -13.53 3.23 7.93
CA LEU A 283 -12.21 2.73 8.29
C LEU A 283 -12.37 1.68 9.39
N ASN A 284 -11.80 0.50 9.20
CA ASN A 284 -11.82 -0.59 10.17
C ASN A 284 -10.42 -0.93 10.68
N ILE A 285 -10.33 -1.45 11.89
CA ILE A 285 -9.13 -2.06 12.46
C ILE A 285 -9.43 -3.52 12.74
N TYR A 286 -8.53 -4.41 12.33
CA TYR A 286 -8.61 -5.83 12.64
C TYR A 286 -8.03 -6.12 14.02
N HIS A 287 -8.83 -6.78 14.87
CA HIS A 287 -8.43 -7.29 16.19
C HIS A 287 -8.10 -8.77 16.13
N GLU A 288 -6.81 -9.09 16.13
CA GLU A 288 -6.34 -10.48 16.01
C GLU A 288 -6.83 -11.37 17.15
N GLY A 289 -6.81 -10.89 18.41
CA GLY A 289 -7.21 -11.67 19.58
C GLY A 289 -8.69 -12.07 19.60
N HIS A 290 -9.55 -11.36 18.90
CA HIS A 290 -10.99 -11.64 18.80
C HIS A 290 -11.41 -12.05 17.38
N ASP A 291 -10.48 -12.01 16.41
CA ASP A 291 -10.73 -12.28 15.00
C ASP A 291 -11.91 -11.46 14.45
N SER A 292 -11.93 -10.18 14.76
CA SER A 292 -13.03 -9.25 14.55
C SER A 292 -12.56 -7.87 14.10
N PHE A 293 -13.50 -7.00 13.76
CA PHE A 293 -13.22 -5.64 13.29
C PHE A 293 -13.94 -4.60 14.17
N VAL A 294 -13.33 -3.44 14.31
CA VAL A 294 -13.90 -2.23 14.90
C VAL A 294 -13.75 -1.06 13.95
#